data_de770f7bc02601f8c9e4e1f8ec94d35f
#
_entry.id   de770f7bc02601f8c9e4e1f8ec94d35f
#
_cell.length_a   1.000
_cell.length_b   1.000
_cell.length_c   1.000
_cell.angle_alpha   90.00
_cell.angle_beta   90.00
_cell.angle_gamma   90.00
#
_symmetry.space_group_name_H-M   'P 1'
#
loop_
_entity.id
_entity.type
_entity.pdbx_description
1 polymer ?
#
loop_
_entity_poly.entity_id
_entity_poly.type
_entity_poly.pdbx_seq_one_letter_code
_entity_poly.pdbx_strand_id
1 'polypeptide(L)'
;MDVVIAILVKDKEATLPTFFQCLLNQTFPKERTILYIRTNDNTDKSEELISAFLKEHQAKYKSVFYDNTSVSEELKKYKGHEWNSLRFKILGKIRDDSVKYALEHNAHYFVIDIDNFIVPSTLDDMLAVSSLGVIAPMLTTTSAYSNYHSSIDKNGYLLADKMSMPILLKEIKGCIDVPVVHCTYFIANNILDKVSYDDNSYRYEYVVFSDVLRKQKIPQYIDNRKDYGRISFAVTKEEFETFWAPNKSFFTQI
;
A
#
# COMPACT_ATOMS: atom_id res chain seq x y z
N MET A 1 2.98 15.46 -13.29
CA MET A 1 2.03 14.34 -13.53
C MET A 1 1.24 14.11 -12.27
N ASP A 2 0.00 13.68 -12.38
CA ASP A 2 -0.86 13.39 -11.22
C ASP A 2 -0.53 12.03 -10.60
N VAL A 3 -1.08 11.77 -9.42
CA VAL A 3 -0.91 10.48 -8.72
C VAL A 3 -2.26 9.93 -8.33
N VAL A 4 -2.54 8.69 -8.70
CA VAL A 4 -3.64 7.90 -8.13
C VAL A 4 -3.14 7.25 -6.85
N ILE A 5 -3.80 7.55 -5.72
CA ILE A 5 -3.59 6.85 -4.46
C ILE A 5 -4.67 5.78 -4.34
N ALA A 6 -4.26 4.51 -4.44
CA ALA A 6 -5.14 3.35 -4.35
C ALA A 6 -5.23 2.85 -2.90
N ILE A 7 -6.43 2.84 -2.37
CA ILE A 7 -6.76 2.55 -0.98
C ILE A 7 -7.81 1.43 -0.97
N LEU A 8 -7.41 0.26 -0.47
CA LEU A 8 -8.31 -0.88 -0.30
C LEU A 8 -8.67 -1.04 1.17
N VAL A 9 -9.96 -1.09 1.47
CA VAL A 9 -10.46 -1.10 2.85
C VAL A 9 -11.33 -2.33 3.09
N LYS A 10 -11.08 -3.04 4.19
CA LYS A 10 -11.95 -4.11 4.69
C LYS A 10 -11.84 -4.20 6.20
N ASP A 11 -12.92 -3.87 6.92
CA ASP A 11 -13.02 -3.92 8.38
C ASP A 11 -11.82 -3.22 9.08
N LYS A 12 -11.70 -1.88 8.92
CA LYS A 12 -10.58 -1.06 9.37
C LYS A 12 -10.99 0.16 10.21
N GLU A 13 -12.13 0.11 10.91
CA GLU A 13 -12.64 1.25 11.69
C GLU A 13 -11.63 1.78 12.72
N ALA A 14 -10.77 0.90 13.27
CA ALA A 14 -9.80 1.29 14.28
C ALA A 14 -8.68 2.19 13.73
N THR A 15 -8.24 1.96 12.49
CA THR A 15 -7.08 2.60 11.86
C THR A 15 -7.44 3.74 10.93
N LEU A 16 -8.62 3.71 10.31
CA LEU A 16 -9.06 4.66 9.29
C LEU A 16 -8.96 6.15 9.70
N PRO A 17 -9.36 6.59 10.90
CA PRO A 17 -9.28 8.02 11.25
C PRO A 17 -7.84 8.54 11.21
N THR A 18 -6.89 7.77 11.73
CA THR A 18 -5.46 8.14 11.73
C THR A 18 -4.86 8.01 10.33
N PHE A 19 -5.24 7.00 9.57
CA PHE A 19 -4.84 6.85 8.17
C PHE A 19 -5.26 8.07 7.34
N PHE A 20 -6.50 8.50 7.44
CA PHE A 20 -6.98 9.69 6.73
C PHE A 20 -6.24 10.95 7.17
N GLN A 21 -5.87 11.06 8.45
CA GLN A 21 -5.06 12.19 8.89
C GLN A 21 -3.66 12.16 8.25
N CYS A 22 -3.00 11.01 8.14
CA CYS A 22 -1.73 10.88 7.43
C CYS A 22 -1.87 11.21 5.93
N LEU A 23 -2.98 10.83 5.30
CA LEU A 23 -3.28 11.16 3.92
C LEU A 23 -3.49 12.67 3.72
N LEU A 24 -4.23 13.33 4.61
CA LEU A 24 -4.45 14.77 4.60
C LEU A 24 -3.15 15.57 4.80
N ASN A 25 -2.23 15.03 5.57
CA ASN A 25 -0.95 15.68 5.88
C ASN A 25 0.09 15.51 4.77
N GLN A 26 -0.15 14.72 3.72
CA GLN A 26 0.80 14.61 2.60
C GLN A 26 1.05 15.99 1.98
N THR A 27 2.33 16.31 1.75
CA THR A 27 2.77 17.60 1.18
C THR A 27 2.50 17.70 -0.31
N PHE A 28 2.41 16.56 -1.00
CA PHE A 28 2.04 16.54 -2.42
C PHE A 28 0.67 17.20 -2.64
N PRO A 29 0.52 18.07 -3.68
CA PRO A 29 -0.70 18.83 -3.92
C PRO A 29 -1.94 17.95 -4.12
N LYS A 30 -2.97 18.19 -3.32
CA LYS A 30 -4.22 17.41 -3.36
C LYS A 30 -4.98 17.61 -4.67
N GLU A 31 -4.88 18.78 -5.28
CA GLU A 31 -5.41 19.09 -6.62
C GLU A 31 -4.71 18.32 -7.75
N ARG A 32 -3.63 17.61 -7.45
CA ARG A 32 -2.93 16.67 -8.34
C ARG A 32 -3.04 15.22 -7.87
N THR A 33 -3.79 14.99 -6.80
CA THR A 33 -4.05 13.67 -6.21
C THR A 33 -5.42 13.18 -6.62
N ILE A 34 -5.50 11.96 -7.12
CA ILE A 34 -6.72 11.23 -7.44
C ILE A 34 -6.85 10.13 -6.40
N LEU A 35 -7.96 10.09 -5.67
CA LEU A 35 -8.22 9.00 -4.73
C LEU A 35 -8.99 7.87 -5.43
N TYR A 36 -8.46 6.66 -5.36
CA TYR A 36 -9.18 5.43 -5.71
C TYR A 36 -9.43 4.65 -4.43
N ILE A 37 -10.67 4.66 -3.94
CA ILE A 37 -11.07 4.00 -2.69
C ILE A 37 -12.01 2.84 -3.04
N ARG A 38 -11.59 1.64 -2.71
CA ARG A 38 -12.37 0.42 -2.88
C ARG A 38 -12.59 -0.25 -1.54
N THR A 39 -13.85 -0.50 -1.22
CA THR A 39 -14.24 -1.26 -0.02
C THR A 39 -15.35 -2.25 -0.37
N ASN A 40 -15.57 -3.24 0.46
CA ASN A 40 -16.64 -4.22 0.24
C ASN A 40 -17.01 -4.94 1.52
N ASP A 41 -18.29 -5.24 1.66
CA ASP A 41 -18.84 -6.16 2.66
C ASP A 41 -18.29 -5.93 4.08
N ASN A 42 -18.12 -4.67 4.52
CA ASN A 42 -17.64 -4.36 5.86
C ASN A 42 -18.69 -4.77 6.92
N THR A 43 -18.18 -5.19 8.07
CA THR A 43 -19.00 -5.54 9.23
C THR A 43 -18.87 -4.53 10.38
N ASP A 44 -17.98 -3.54 10.21
CA ASP A 44 -17.68 -2.46 11.14
C ASP A 44 -18.10 -1.09 10.57
N LYS A 45 -17.66 0.00 11.17
CA LYS A 45 -18.00 1.37 10.75
C LYS A 45 -17.09 1.92 9.64
N SER A 46 -16.34 1.09 8.95
CA SER A 46 -15.40 1.55 7.89
C SER A 46 -16.10 2.37 6.82
N GLU A 47 -17.28 1.96 6.32
CA GLU A 47 -18.00 2.69 5.28
C GLU A 47 -18.55 4.05 5.77
N GLU A 48 -19.00 4.13 7.02
CA GLU A 48 -19.43 5.38 7.63
C GLU A 48 -18.26 6.38 7.72
N LEU A 49 -17.09 5.90 8.15
CA LEU A 49 -15.87 6.72 8.25
C LEU A 49 -15.36 7.19 6.89
N ILE A 50 -15.40 6.34 5.87
CA ILE A 50 -15.05 6.73 4.49
C ILE A 50 -16.03 7.79 3.99
N SER A 51 -17.31 7.58 4.17
CA SER A 51 -18.37 8.52 3.73
C SER A 51 -18.21 9.89 4.42
N ALA A 52 -17.92 9.92 5.72
CA ALA A 52 -17.68 11.15 6.46
C ALA A 52 -16.42 11.87 5.94
N PHE A 53 -15.32 11.15 5.73
CA PHE A 53 -14.10 11.71 5.14
C PHE A 53 -14.34 12.31 3.76
N LEU A 54 -15.03 11.60 2.88
CA LEU A 54 -15.33 12.07 1.52
C LEU A 54 -16.23 13.31 1.55
N LYS A 55 -17.27 13.32 2.37
CA LYS A 55 -18.18 14.47 2.52
C LYS A 55 -17.41 15.75 2.89
N GLU A 56 -16.40 15.64 3.73
CA GLU A 56 -15.64 16.81 4.22
C GLU A 56 -14.47 17.19 3.29
N HIS A 57 -13.83 16.21 2.65
CA HIS A 57 -12.52 16.43 2.04
C HIS A 57 -12.44 16.15 0.55
N GLN A 58 -13.41 15.48 -0.10
CA GLN A 58 -13.30 15.11 -1.51
C GLN A 58 -13.04 16.29 -2.45
N ALA A 59 -13.60 17.47 -2.16
CA ALA A 59 -13.41 18.67 -2.96
C ALA A 59 -11.96 19.21 -2.97
N LYS A 60 -11.10 18.75 -2.07
CA LYS A 60 -9.68 19.11 -2.03
C LYS A 60 -8.85 18.33 -3.06
N TYR A 61 -9.34 17.17 -3.49
CA TYR A 61 -8.63 16.27 -4.40
C TYR A 61 -9.04 16.53 -5.86
N LYS A 62 -8.16 16.19 -6.79
CA LYS A 62 -8.43 16.32 -8.23
C LYS A 62 -9.69 15.57 -8.63
N SER A 63 -9.82 14.34 -8.18
CA SER A 63 -11.04 13.51 -8.31
C SER A 63 -11.01 12.38 -7.29
N VAL A 64 -12.18 11.79 -7.07
CA VAL A 64 -12.35 10.64 -6.18
C VAL A 64 -13.18 9.58 -6.89
N PHE A 65 -12.65 8.37 -6.97
CA PHE A 65 -13.40 7.17 -7.28
C PHE A 65 -13.68 6.43 -5.98
N TYR A 66 -14.93 6.14 -5.70
CA TYR A 66 -15.36 5.37 -4.55
C TYR A 66 -16.30 4.26 -4.98
N ASP A 67 -15.97 3.02 -4.63
CA ASP A 67 -16.78 1.85 -4.90
C ASP A 67 -16.86 0.96 -3.66
N ASN A 68 -18.09 0.65 -3.22
CA ASN A 68 -18.39 -0.20 -2.08
C ASN A 68 -19.20 -1.44 -2.48
N THR A 69 -19.18 -1.82 -3.75
CA THR A 69 -19.94 -2.98 -4.21
C THR A 69 -19.38 -4.29 -3.63
N SER A 70 -20.27 -5.22 -3.31
CA SER A 70 -19.92 -6.57 -2.86
C SER A 70 -19.09 -7.29 -3.92
N VAL A 71 -18.08 -8.04 -3.49
CA VAL A 71 -17.14 -8.68 -4.44
C VAL A 71 -17.55 -10.10 -4.85
N SER A 72 -17.95 -10.93 -3.93
CA SER A 72 -18.35 -12.31 -4.23
C SER A 72 -19.15 -12.95 -3.11
N GLU A 73 -20.28 -13.52 -3.44
CA GLU A 73 -21.09 -14.32 -2.51
C GLU A 73 -20.30 -15.54 -1.97
N GLU A 74 -19.35 -16.06 -2.75
CA GLU A 74 -18.54 -17.21 -2.33
C GLU A 74 -17.57 -16.82 -1.19
N LEU A 75 -17.09 -15.58 -1.14
CA LEU A 75 -16.22 -15.10 -0.06
C LEU A 75 -16.95 -15.00 1.29
N LYS A 76 -18.26 -14.81 1.27
CA LYS A 76 -19.08 -14.74 2.50
C LYS A 76 -19.07 -16.04 3.31
N LYS A 77 -18.66 -17.16 2.68
CA LYS A 77 -18.52 -18.47 3.34
C LYS A 77 -17.28 -18.56 4.23
N TYR A 78 -16.32 -17.63 4.10
CA TYR A 78 -15.05 -17.64 4.81
C TYR A 78 -15.00 -16.54 5.88
N LYS A 79 -14.27 -16.81 6.97
CA LYS A 79 -14.05 -15.81 8.03
C LYS A 79 -13.31 -14.57 7.51
N GLY A 80 -13.51 -13.41 8.10
CA GLY A 80 -13.00 -12.11 7.66
C GLY A 80 -11.53 -12.14 7.39
N HIS A 81 -10.60 -12.67 7.97
CA HIS A 81 -9.17 -12.70 7.68
C HIS A 81 -8.63 -14.08 7.27
N GLU A 82 -9.51 -14.95 6.78
CA GLU A 82 -9.09 -16.25 6.26
C GLU A 82 -8.47 -16.10 4.87
N TRP A 83 -7.16 -16.25 4.78
CA TRP A 83 -6.41 -16.14 3.54
C TRP A 83 -6.51 -17.44 2.73
N ASN A 84 -7.11 -17.36 1.56
CA ASN A 84 -7.31 -18.49 0.64
C ASN A 84 -7.14 -18.06 -0.82
N SER A 85 -7.03 -19.03 -1.72
CA SER A 85 -6.77 -18.80 -3.14
C SER A 85 -7.81 -17.91 -3.84
N LEU A 86 -9.10 -18.03 -3.47
CA LEU A 86 -10.15 -17.18 -4.03
C LEU A 86 -9.97 -15.72 -3.61
N ARG A 87 -9.62 -15.48 -2.34
CA ARG A 87 -9.38 -14.13 -1.82
C ARG A 87 -8.16 -13.49 -2.50
N PHE A 88 -7.07 -14.23 -2.71
CA PHE A 88 -5.90 -13.73 -3.44
C PHE A 88 -6.26 -13.32 -4.86
N LYS A 89 -7.05 -14.15 -5.56
CA LYS A 89 -7.48 -13.83 -6.92
C LYS A 89 -8.36 -12.57 -6.97
N ILE A 90 -9.32 -12.44 -6.06
CA ILE A 90 -10.20 -11.28 -5.99
C ILE A 90 -9.39 -10.02 -5.66
N LEU A 91 -8.47 -10.10 -4.70
CA LEU A 91 -7.61 -8.97 -4.34
C LEU A 91 -6.71 -8.57 -5.50
N GLY A 92 -6.12 -9.55 -6.21
CA GLY A 92 -5.34 -9.32 -7.41
C GLY A 92 -6.14 -8.57 -8.48
N LYS A 93 -7.37 -9.00 -8.76
CA LYS A 93 -8.25 -8.32 -9.70
C LYS A 93 -8.56 -6.87 -9.27
N ILE A 94 -8.88 -6.65 -8.00
CA ILE A 94 -9.15 -5.30 -7.50
C ILE A 94 -7.91 -4.40 -7.66
N ARG A 95 -6.72 -4.93 -7.43
CA ARG A 95 -5.44 -4.23 -7.66
C ARG A 95 -5.26 -3.91 -9.15
N ASP A 96 -5.47 -4.88 -10.05
CA ASP A 96 -5.38 -4.67 -11.50
C ASP A 96 -6.38 -3.61 -11.98
N ASP A 97 -7.62 -3.61 -11.49
CA ASP A 97 -8.63 -2.58 -11.80
C ASP A 97 -8.15 -1.18 -11.34
N SER A 98 -7.50 -1.07 -10.19
CA SER A 98 -6.96 0.21 -9.70
C SER A 98 -5.75 0.70 -10.51
N VAL A 99 -4.89 -0.19 -10.98
CA VAL A 99 -3.78 0.13 -11.91
C VAL A 99 -4.32 0.61 -13.25
N LYS A 100 -5.31 -0.09 -13.81
CA LYS A 100 -5.98 0.32 -15.04
C LYS A 100 -6.59 1.71 -14.91
N TYR A 101 -7.22 2.01 -13.79
CA TYR A 101 -7.75 3.34 -13.50
C TYR A 101 -6.64 4.41 -13.52
N ALA A 102 -5.46 4.13 -12.98
CA ALA A 102 -4.33 5.06 -13.04
C ALA A 102 -3.80 5.27 -14.47
N LEU A 103 -3.76 4.20 -15.29
CA LEU A 103 -3.42 4.28 -16.71
C LEU A 103 -4.40 5.17 -17.50
N GLU A 104 -5.69 4.97 -17.31
CA GLU A 104 -6.76 5.76 -17.96
C GLU A 104 -6.68 7.26 -17.61
N HIS A 105 -6.17 7.59 -16.42
CA HIS A 105 -5.97 8.96 -15.97
C HIS A 105 -4.57 9.53 -16.31
N ASN A 106 -3.73 8.77 -17.01
CA ASN A 106 -2.34 9.12 -17.31
C ASN A 106 -1.58 9.61 -16.06
N ALA A 107 -1.75 8.90 -14.95
CA ALA A 107 -1.20 9.23 -13.64
C ALA A 107 -0.15 8.21 -13.18
N HIS A 108 0.71 8.60 -12.26
CA HIS A 108 1.46 7.64 -11.44
C HIS A 108 0.50 6.89 -10.52
N TYR A 109 0.95 5.79 -9.94
CA TYR A 109 0.18 4.96 -9.03
C TYR A 109 0.90 4.83 -7.69
N PHE A 110 0.20 5.06 -6.62
CA PHE A 110 0.68 4.85 -5.26
C PHE A 110 -0.32 4.01 -4.49
N VAL A 111 0.07 2.82 -4.10
CA VAL A 111 -0.75 1.96 -3.26
C VAL A 111 -0.34 2.11 -1.81
N ILE A 112 -1.32 2.13 -0.92
CA ILE A 112 -1.09 2.20 0.52
C ILE A 112 -2.17 1.41 1.26
N ASP A 113 -1.74 0.44 2.06
CA ASP A 113 -2.63 -0.32 2.93
C ASP A 113 -3.05 0.51 4.15
N ILE A 114 -4.27 0.28 4.64
CA ILE A 114 -4.89 1.12 5.70
C ILE A 114 -4.19 1.05 7.07
N ASP A 115 -3.40 0.03 7.29
CA ASP A 115 -2.59 -0.15 8.50
C ASP A 115 -1.15 0.38 8.35
N ASN A 116 -0.89 1.11 7.27
CA ASN A 116 0.38 1.75 6.98
C ASN A 116 0.25 3.27 7.16
N PHE A 117 1.04 3.82 8.07
CA PHE A 117 1.04 5.25 8.40
C PHE A 117 2.33 5.87 7.89
N ILE A 118 2.21 6.88 7.03
CA ILE A 118 3.34 7.51 6.33
C ILE A 118 3.51 8.97 6.76
N VAL A 119 4.76 9.44 6.72
CA VAL A 119 5.10 10.84 7.01
C VAL A 119 4.68 11.77 5.86
N PRO A 120 4.50 13.08 6.12
CA PRO A 120 3.97 14.03 5.15
C PRO A 120 4.73 14.10 3.82
N SER A 121 6.04 13.95 3.82
CA SER A 121 6.87 14.07 2.59
C SER A 121 6.95 12.79 1.76
N THR A 122 6.33 11.68 2.19
CA THR A 122 6.55 10.36 1.59
C THR A 122 6.26 10.35 0.09
N LEU A 123 5.13 10.90 -0.32
CA LEU A 123 4.73 10.88 -1.73
C LEU A 123 5.66 11.73 -2.60
N ASP A 124 6.08 12.91 -2.13
CA ASP A 124 7.04 13.76 -2.83
C ASP A 124 8.41 13.08 -2.96
N ASP A 125 8.86 12.40 -1.89
CA ASP A 125 10.13 11.66 -1.89
C ASP A 125 10.11 10.50 -2.91
N MET A 126 8.99 9.78 -3.04
CA MET A 126 8.84 8.71 -4.05
C MET A 126 8.82 9.30 -5.47
N LEU A 127 8.13 10.41 -5.67
CA LEU A 127 8.10 11.12 -6.94
C LEU A 127 9.48 11.63 -7.36
N ALA A 128 10.28 12.12 -6.43
CA ALA A 128 11.64 12.60 -6.71
C ALA A 128 12.56 11.53 -7.29
N VAL A 129 12.26 10.25 -7.06
CA VAL A 129 13.02 9.08 -7.57
C VAL A 129 12.18 8.22 -8.51
N SER A 130 11.11 8.77 -9.09
CA SER A 130 10.17 8.05 -9.96
C SER A 130 10.81 7.45 -11.21
N SER A 131 12.00 7.93 -11.62
CA SER A 131 12.79 7.33 -12.71
C SER A 131 13.22 5.88 -12.43
N LEU A 132 13.21 5.44 -11.18
CA LEU A 132 13.45 4.04 -10.80
C LEU A 132 12.29 3.10 -11.16
N GLY A 133 11.13 3.62 -11.50
CA GLY A 133 9.96 2.86 -11.94
C GLY A 133 9.09 2.34 -10.81
N VAL A 134 9.58 1.40 -10.02
CA VAL A 134 8.87 0.80 -8.88
C VAL A 134 9.68 0.99 -7.60
N ILE A 135 9.11 1.69 -6.62
CA ILE A 135 9.81 2.00 -5.37
C ILE A 135 8.85 2.04 -4.17
N ALA A 136 9.28 1.43 -3.08
CA ALA A 136 8.54 1.45 -1.82
C ALA A 136 9.29 2.31 -0.77
N PRO A 137 8.60 3.20 -0.04
CA PRO A 137 9.16 3.80 1.16
C PRO A 137 9.30 2.69 2.22
N MET A 138 10.47 2.53 2.83
CA MET A 138 10.63 1.52 3.88
C MET A 138 9.80 1.89 5.11
N LEU A 139 8.82 1.05 5.41
CA LEU A 139 8.01 1.16 6.62
C LEU A 139 8.47 0.11 7.63
N THR A 140 8.49 0.48 8.90
CA THR A 140 8.97 -0.40 9.96
C THR A 140 7.86 -0.78 10.93
N THR A 141 8.08 -1.87 11.65
CA THR A 141 7.25 -2.32 12.78
C THR A 141 8.07 -2.30 14.06
N THR A 142 7.47 -2.75 15.16
CA THR A 142 8.20 -3.03 16.41
C THR A 142 8.99 -4.35 16.34
N SER A 143 8.89 -5.09 15.26
CA SER A 143 9.61 -6.33 15.00
C SER A 143 10.57 -6.19 13.79
N ALA A 144 11.16 -7.28 13.33
CA ALA A 144 12.00 -7.32 12.14
C ALA A 144 11.22 -7.33 10.81
N TYR A 145 9.91 -7.07 10.83
CA TYR A 145 9.08 -7.01 9.62
C TYR A 145 9.10 -5.62 8.98
N SER A 146 9.10 -5.60 7.65
CA SER A 146 8.99 -4.41 6.83
C SER A 146 8.27 -4.75 5.51
N ASN A 147 8.02 -3.76 4.66
CA ASN A 147 7.28 -3.90 3.40
C ASN A 147 8.15 -4.32 2.20
N TYR A 148 9.15 -5.16 2.42
CA TYR A 148 9.98 -5.74 1.36
C TYR A 148 10.47 -7.14 1.73
N HIS A 149 10.87 -7.90 0.72
CA HIS A 149 11.68 -9.11 0.89
C HIS A 149 13.07 -8.86 0.29
N SER A 150 14.12 -9.12 1.03
CA SER A 150 15.50 -9.02 0.55
C SER A 150 15.96 -10.29 -0.19
N SER A 151 15.29 -11.42 0.04
CA SER A 151 15.47 -12.68 -0.67
C SER A 151 14.16 -13.45 -0.76
N ILE A 152 14.06 -14.32 -1.75
CA ILE A 152 12.85 -15.10 -2.01
C ILE A 152 13.19 -16.56 -2.35
N ASP A 153 12.24 -17.44 -2.04
CA ASP A 153 12.26 -18.83 -2.52
C ASP A 153 11.86 -18.94 -4.00
N LYS A 154 11.84 -20.16 -4.53
CA LYS A 154 11.45 -20.44 -5.92
C LYS A 154 10.01 -20.03 -6.28
N ASN A 155 9.16 -19.83 -5.29
CA ASN A 155 7.75 -19.42 -5.46
C ASN A 155 7.56 -17.91 -5.29
N GLY A 156 8.60 -17.17 -4.89
CA GLY A 156 8.57 -15.72 -4.67
C GLY A 156 8.24 -15.31 -3.24
N TYR A 157 8.15 -16.24 -2.29
CA TYR A 157 7.90 -15.95 -0.89
C TYR A 157 9.20 -15.60 -0.15
N LEU A 158 9.05 -14.89 0.97
CA LEU A 158 10.18 -14.48 1.80
C LEU A 158 11.06 -15.67 2.18
N LEU A 159 12.35 -15.52 1.90
CA LEU A 159 13.39 -16.40 2.37
C LEU A 159 14.31 -15.61 3.31
N ALA A 160 14.58 -16.17 4.49
CA ALA A 160 15.51 -15.55 5.43
C ALA A 160 16.92 -15.47 4.84
N ASP A 161 17.52 -14.29 4.91
CA ASP A 161 18.86 -14.04 4.40
C ASP A 161 19.67 -13.09 5.29
N LYS A 162 20.92 -12.84 4.92
CA LYS A 162 21.82 -11.95 5.66
C LYS A 162 21.62 -10.47 5.31
N MET A 163 20.90 -10.13 4.24
CA MET A 163 20.73 -8.76 3.75
C MET A 163 19.56 -8.04 4.42
N SER A 164 18.58 -8.78 4.93
CA SER A 164 17.36 -8.20 5.52
C SER A 164 17.67 -7.21 6.65
N MET A 165 18.48 -7.64 7.63
CA MET A 165 18.79 -6.80 8.81
C MET A 165 19.64 -5.58 8.48
N PRO A 166 20.73 -5.66 7.70
CA PRO A 166 21.50 -4.47 7.27
C PRO A 166 20.67 -3.41 6.55
N ILE A 167 19.69 -3.82 5.72
CA ILE A 167 18.77 -2.89 5.06
C ILE A 167 17.81 -2.27 6.09
N LEU A 168 17.20 -3.09 6.94
CA LEU A 168 16.25 -2.66 7.96
C LEU A 168 16.88 -1.68 8.96
N LEU A 169 18.09 -1.97 9.41
CA LEU A 169 18.87 -1.14 10.35
C LEU A 169 19.58 0.04 9.66
N LYS A 170 19.42 0.20 8.34
CA LYS A 170 20.04 1.25 7.53
C LYS A 170 21.59 1.24 7.55
N GLU A 171 22.20 0.11 7.81
CA GLU A 171 23.64 -0.11 7.60
C GLU A 171 23.98 -0.04 6.09
N ILE A 172 23.05 -0.55 5.26
CA ILE A 172 22.99 -0.30 3.81
C ILE A 172 21.87 0.70 3.57
N LYS A 173 22.22 1.89 3.06
CA LYS A 173 21.30 3.01 2.91
C LYS A 173 21.17 3.48 1.46
N GLY A 174 19.95 3.69 1.00
CA GLY A 174 19.68 4.17 -0.37
C GLY A 174 18.33 3.71 -0.91
N CYS A 175 18.22 3.73 -2.23
CA CYS A 175 17.20 2.98 -2.98
C CYS A 175 17.82 1.64 -3.36
N ILE A 176 17.44 0.58 -2.70
CA ILE A 176 18.10 -0.73 -2.77
C ILE A 176 17.21 -1.66 -3.58
N ASP A 177 17.79 -2.30 -4.60
CA ASP A 177 17.09 -3.32 -5.40
C ASP A 177 16.72 -4.52 -4.52
N VAL A 178 15.45 -4.89 -4.54
CA VAL A 178 14.89 -6.01 -3.77
C VAL A 178 13.93 -6.83 -4.63
N PRO A 179 13.84 -8.15 -4.44
CA PRO A 179 12.99 -8.99 -5.26
C PRO A 179 11.49 -8.76 -5.06
N VAL A 180 11.06 -8.21 -3.93
CA VAL A 180 9.65 -7.97 -3.61
C VAL A 180 9.48 -6.70 -2.80
N VAL A 181 8.51 -5.86 -3.20
CA VAL A 181 7.91 -4.81 -2.37
C VAL A 181 6.43 -5.09 -2.20
N HIS A 182 5.84 -4.67 -1.07
CA HIS A 182 4.42 -4.90 -0.78
C HIS A 182 3.83 -3.82 0.16
N CYS A 183 2.54 -3.89 0.44
CA CYS A 183 1.76 -3.01 1.31
C CYS A 183 1.70 -1.55 0.84
N THR A 184 2.84 -0.88 0.69
CA THR A 184 2.92 0.52 0.28
C THR A 184 4.07 0.71 -0.68
N TYR A 185 3.79 1.14 -1.91
CA TYR A 185 4.77 1.40 -2.95
C TYR A 185 4.21 2.31 -4.05
N PHE A 186 5.13 2.93 -4.76
CA PHE A 186 4.90 3.79 -5.90
C PHE A 186 5.26 3.06 -7.20
N ILE A 187 4.47 3.29 -8.26
CA ILE A 187 4.76 2.81 -9.62
C ILE A 187 4.68 4.00 -10.57
N ALA A 188 5.74 4.22 -11.32
CA ALA A 188 5.77 5.26 -12.35
C ALA A 188 4.79 4.91 -13.49
N ASN A 189 4.16 5.92 -14.09
CA ASN A 189 3.16 5.74 -15.14
C ASN A 189 3.65 4.87 -16.32
N ASN A 190 4.90 5.04 -16.75
CA ASN A 190 5.51 4.28 -17.85
C ASN A 190 5.78 2.80 -17.55
N ILE A 191 5.48 2.33 -16.33
CA ILE A 191 5.59 0.92 -15.93
C ILE A 191 4.21 0.26 -15.78
N LEU A 192 3.15 1.06 -15.63
CA LEU A 192 1.82 0.54 -15.27
C LEU A 192 1.23 -0.45 -16.28
N ASP A 193 1.52 -0.29 -17.57
CA ASP A 193 1.09 -1.20 -18.63
C ASP A 193 1.75 -2.58 -18.58
N LYS A 194 2.79 -2.74 -17.74
CA LYS A 194 3.58 -3.96 -17.54
C LYS A 194 3.23 -4.69 -16.24
N VAL A 195 2.32 -4.13 -15.47
CA VAL A 195 1.95 -4.62 -14.14
C VAL A 195 0.74 -5.54 -14.22
N SER A 196 0.77 -6.64 -13.46
CA SER A 196 -0.40 -7.45 -13.15
C SER A 196 -0.26 -8.09 -11.78
N TYR A 197 -1.38 -8.26 -11.10
CA TYR A 197 -1.50 -8.93 -9.81
C TYR A 197 -2.17 -10.31 -9.90
N ASP A 198 -2.53 -10.75 -11.12
CA ASP A 198 -3.10 -12.08 -11.38
C ASP A 198 -2.28 -12.80 -12.47
N ASP A 199 -1.81 -13.99 -12.17
CA ASP A 199 -1.15 -14.90 -13.09
C ASP A 199 -1.77 -16.31 -13.07
N ASN A 200 -2.96 -16.43 -12.48
CA ASN A 200 -3.69 -17.69 -12.24
C ASN A 200 -2.96 -18.71 -11.35
N SER A 201 -1.91 -18.31 -10.62
CA SER A 201 -1.14 -19.20 -9.73
C SER A 201 -1.72 -19.30 -8.31
N TYR A 202 -2.72 -18.52 -7.97
CA TYR A 202 -3.31 -18.42 -6.63
C TYR A 202 -2.33 -18.05 -5.50
N ARG A 203 -1.19 -17.44 -5.84
CA ARG A 203 -0.24 -16.87 -4.87
C ARG A 203 -0.76 -15.53 -4.35
N TYR A 204 -0.15 -15.01 -3.28
CA TYR A 204 -0.41 -13.65 -2.83
C TYR A 204 -0.22 -12.66 -3.99
N GLU A 205 -1.11 -11.69 -4.10
CA GLU A 205 -1.13 -10.73 -5.21
C GLU A 205 0.19 -9.94 -5.35
N TYR A 206 0.83 -9.56 -4.23
CA TYR A 206 2.12 -8.87 -4.26
C TYR A 206 3.28 -9.77 -4.72
N VAL A 207 3.18 -11.08 -4.47
CA VAL A 207 4.16 -12.07 -4.98
C VAL A 207 4.02 -12.19 -6.48
N VAL A 208 2.78 -12.27 -7.00
CA VAL A 208 2.49 -12.29 -8.43
C VAL A 208 2.98 -11.01 -9.08
N PHE A 209 2.62 -9.84 -8.55
CA PHE A 209 3.08 -8.54 -9.02
C PHE A 209 4.60 -8.49 -9.16
N SER A 210 5.32 -8.86 -8.11
CA SER A 210 6.78 -8.85 -8.11
C SER A 210 7.37 -9.87 -9.09
N ASP A 211 6.75 -11.02 -9.27
CA ASP A 211 7.19 -12.05 -10.23
C ASP A 211 7.00 -11.60 -11.69
N VAL A 212 5.86 -10.94 -11.98
CA VAL A 212 5.59 -10.33 -13.29
C VAL A 212 6.64 -9.30 -13.65
N LEU A 213 7.04 -8.45 -12.73
CA LEU A 213 8.09 -7.45 -12.93
C LEU A 213 9.47 -8.10 -13.15
N ARG A 214 9.85 -9.08 -12.31
CA ARG A 214 11.14 -9.80 -12.46
C ARG A 214 11.26 -10.52 -13.80
N LYS A 215 10.19 -11.16 -14.28
CA LYS A 215 10.16 -11.80 -15.61
C LYS A 215 10.41 -10.81 -16.76
N GLN A 216 10.02 -9.55 -16.57
CA GLN A 216 10.24 -8.47 -17.52
C GLN A 216 11.56 -7.70 -17.25
N LYS A 217 12.36 -8.13 -16.27
CA LYS A 217 13.61 -7.48 -15.84
C LYS A 217 13.40 -6.03 -15.38
N ILE A 218 12.26 -5.75 -14.78
CA ILE A 218 11.95 -4.47 -14.16
C ILE A 218 12.31 -4.57 -12.67
N PRO A 219 13.30 -3.80 -12.19
CA PRO A 219 13.70 -3.85 -10.79
C PRO A 219 12.67 -3.19 -9.88
N GLN A 220 12.67 -3.59 -8.62
CA GLN A 220 11.89 -3.00 -7.54
C GLN A 220 12.85 -2.50 -6.47
N TYR A 221 12.56 -1.34 -5.90
CA TYR A 221 13.45 -0.72 -4.93
C TYR A 221 12.75 -0.51 -3.60
N ILE A 222 13.48 -0.73 -2.50
CA ILE A 222 13.12 -0.23 -1.18
C ILE A 222 13.94 1.03 -0.88
N ASP A 223 13.26 2.11 -0.55
CA ASP A 223 13.93 3.36 -0.12
C ASP A 223 13.99 3.41 1.40
N ASN A 224 15.19 3.36 1.97
CA ASN A 224 15.41 3.47 3.41
C ASN A 224 16.23 4.72 3.81
N ARG A 225 16.33 5.72 2.90
CA ARG A 225 17.10 6.94 3.16
C ARG A 225 16.56 7.75 4.33
N LYS A 226 15.26 7.63 4.63
CA LYS A 226 14.56 8.28 5.76
C LYS A 226 13.80 7.24 6.59
N ASP A 227 13.16 7.69 7.65
CA ASP A 227 12.06 6.99 8.30
C ASP A 227 10.76 7.47 7.64
N TYR A 228 10.16 6.62 6.82
CA TYR A 228 8.98 6.97 6.03
C TYR A 228 7.66 6.67 6.74
N GLY A 229 7.67 5.80 7.75
CA GLY A 229 6.44 5.46 8.44
C GLY A 229 6.49 4.17 9.24
N ARG A 230 5.30 3.74 9.65
CA ARG A 230 5.10 2.54 10.49
C ARG A 230 3.97 1.68 9.94
N ILE A 231 4.09 0.37 10.12
CA ILE A 231 3.05 -0.61 9.86
C ILE A 231 2.45 -1.05 11.19
N SER A 232 1.14 -1.08 11.29
CA SER A 232 0.40 -1.62 12.42
C SER A 232 -0.25 -2.94 12.05
N PHE A 233 -0.29 -3.88 12.99
CA PHE A 233 -1.08 -5.11 12.87
C PHE A 233 -2.31 -5.07 13.79
N ALA A 234 -2.65 -3.91 14.32
CA ALA A 234 -3.81 -3.74 15.20
C ALA A 234 -5.12 -4.06 14.47
N VAL A 235 -5.93 -4.88 15.08
CA VAL A 235 -7.27 -5.25 14.63
C VAL A 235 -8.33 -4.49 15.42
N THR A 236 -8.08 -4.29 16.72
CA THR A 236 -8.99 -3.59 17.63
C THR A 236 -8.51 -2.16 17.89
N LYS A 237 -9.43 -1.33 18.37
CA LYS A 237 -9.12 0.05 18.75
C LYS A 237 -8.09 0.12 19.90
N GLU A 238 -8.20 -0.77 20.89
CA GLU A 238 -7.27 -0.85 22.02
C GLU A 238 -5.84 -1.21 21.56
N GLU A 239 -5.72 -2.21 20.68
CA GLU A 239 -4.44 -2.58 20.08
C GLU A 239 -3.86 -1.41 19.27
N PHE A 240 -4.72 -0.69 18.54
CA PHE A 240 -4.29 0.45 17.77
C PHE A 240 -3.83 1.63 18.66
N GLU A 241 -4.54 1.93 19.73
CA GLU A 241 -4.14 2.96 20.70
C GLU A 241 -2.78 2.59 21.33
N THR A 242 -2.56 1.33 21.67
CA THR A 242 -1.27 0.83 22.19
C THR A 242 -0.14 1.00 21.18
N PHE A 243 -0.40 0.71 19.92
CA PHE A 243 0.56 0.95 18.82
C PHE A 243 0.81 2.45 18.61
N TRP A 244 -0.26 3.26 18.57
CA TRP A 244 -0.18 4.66 18.18
C TRP A 244 0.46 5.56 19.23
N ALA A 245 0.21 5.33 20.51
CA ALA A 245 0.70 6.18 21.59
C ALA A 245 2.21 6.46 21.54
N PRO A 246 3.12 5.48 21.41
CA PRO A 246 4.57 5.74 21.29
C PRO A 246 4.98 6.30 19.92
N ASN A 247 4.17 6.11 18.87
CA ASN A 247 4.49 6.53 17.51
C ASN A 247 3.95 7.92 17.15
N LYS A 248 3.02 8.47 17.92
CA LYS A 248 2.33 9.73 17.62
C LYS A 248 3.31 10.90 17.39
N SER A 249 4.32 11.04 18.24
CA SER A 249 5.32 12.12 18.12
C SER A 249 6.12 12.04 16.81
N PHE A 250 6.38 10.85 16.31
CA PHE A 250 7.06 10.66 15.03
C PHE A 250 6.29 11.29 13.87
N PHE A 251 4.95 11.21 13.86
CA PHE A 251 4.12 11.75 12.78
C PHE A 251 3.76 13.24 12.96
N THR A 252 3.97 13.81 14.15
CA THR A 252 3.65 15.23 14.45
C THR A 252 4.86 16.15 14.41
N GLN A 253 6.08 15.62 14.35
CA GLN A 253 7.34 16.40 14.35
C GLN A 253 7.90 16.64 12.94
N ILE A 254 7.22 16.23 11.88
CA ILE A 254 7.70 16.30 10.49
C ILE A 254 6.84 17.26 9.70
#